data_f6edd3f772417f40cd0319eaa7ddddad
#
_entry.id   f6edd3f772417f40cd0319eaa7ddddad
#
_cell.length_a   1.000
_cell.length_b   1.000
_cell.length_c   1.000
_cell.angle_alpha   90.00
_cell.angle_beta   90.00
_cell.angle_gamma   90.00
#
_symmetry.space_group_name_H-M   'P 1'
#
loop_
_entity.id
_entity.type
_entity.pdbx_description
1 polymer ?
#
loop_
_entity_poly.entity_id
_entity_poly.type
_entity_poly.pdbx_seq_one_letter_code
_entity_poly.pdbx_strand_id
1 'polypeptide(L)' 'MPLRKRQPNLAELLLKARLDPREGRDLLAFVLRKPTAYLVAHPEARLSPAQQKNFQTLAAKRRRGVPFAYLTGRQGFY' A
#
# COMPACT_ATOMS: atom_id res chain seq x y z
N MET A 1 -11.57 -20.13 -18.05
CA MET A 1 -11.58 -19.38 -17.65
C MET A 1 -10.71 -18.91 -17.39
N PRO A 2 -10.47 -18.37 -17.52
CA PRO A 2 -9.52 -17.90 -17.29
C PRO A 2 -9.49 -17.38 -16.26
N LEU A 3 -8.76 -17.28 -15.94
CA LEU A 3 -8.59 -16.85 -14.95
C LEU A 3 -8.18 -15.59 -15.00
N ARG A 4 -8.77 -14.65 -14.93
CA ARG A 4 -8.44 -13.41 -14.92
C ARG A 4 -7.94 -13.11 -13.61
N LYS A 5 -6.81 -12.55 -13.45
CA LYS A 5 -6.32 -12.14 -12.28
C LYS A 5 -7.12 -11.07 -11.75
N ARG A 6 -7.75 -11.22 -10.64
CA ARG A 6 -8.47 -10.20 -9.99
C ARG A 6 -7.51 -9.34 -9.25
N GLN A 7 -7.69 -8.06 -9.22
CA GLN A 7 -6.87 -7.18 -8.44
C GLN A 7 -7.20 -7.37 -6.97
N PRO A 8 -6.21 -7.50 -6.11
CA PRO A 8 -6.49 -7.65 -4.69
C PRO A 8 -7.07 -6.36 -4.11
N ASN A 9 -7.91 -6.48 -3.11
CA ASN A 9 -8.43 -5.30 -2.44
C ASN A 9 -7.44 -4.86 -1.35
N LEU A 10 -7.76 -3.77 -0.66
CA LEU A 10 -6.83 -3.21 0.32
C LEU A 10 -6.52 -4.18 1.44
N ALA A 11 -7.54 -4.89 1.91
CA ALA A 11 -7.31 -5.85 2.99
C ALA A 11 -6.34 -6.94 2.57
N GLU A 12 -6.48 -7.43 1.35
CA GLU A 12 -5.60 -8.47 0.85
C GLU A 12 -4.18 -7.97 0.70
N LEU A 13 -4.03 -6.73 0.24
CA LEU A 13 -2.70 -6.17 0.09
C LEU A 13 -2.02 -5.99 1.43
N LEU A 14 -2.77 -5.61 2.45
CA LEU A 14 -2.21 -5.45 3.78
C LEU A 14 -1.69 -6.79 4.31
N LEU A 15 -2.45 -7.85 4.09
CA LEU A 15 -2.01 -9.16 4.52
C LEU A 15 -0.76 -9.61 3.80
N LYS A 16 -0.71 -9.37 2.49
CA LYS A 16 0.43 -9.79 1.71
C LYS A 16 1.68 -8.98 1.96
N ALA A 17 1.52 -7.78 2.44
CA ALA A 17 2.67 -6.89 2.65
C ALA A 17 3.57 -7.38 3.77
N ARG A 18 3.00 -8.13 4.73
CA ARG A 18 3.78 -8.63 5.85
C ARG A 18 4.43 -7.51 6.63
N LEU A 19 3.73 -6.40 6.74
CA LEU A 19 4.19 -5.28 7.51
C LEU A 19 3.28 -5.10 8.70
N ASP A 20 3.73 -4.29 9.65
CA ASP A 20 2.88 -3.87 10.72
C ASP A 20 1.63 -3.26 10.07
N PRO A 21 0.43 -3.60 10.50
CA PRO A 21 -0.78 -3.08 9.87
C PRO A 21 -0.80 -1.57 9.75
N ARG A 22 -0.26 -0.89 10.75
CA ARG A 22 -0.23 0.57 10.71
C ARG A 22 0.66 1.06 9.58
N GLU A 23 1.83 0.46 9.44
CA GLU A 23 2.75 0.85 8.38
C GLU A 23 2.17 0.50 7.01
N GLY A 24 1.54 -0.65 6.92
CA GLY A 24 0.93 -1.04 5.65
C GLY A 24 -0.13 -0.06 5.23
N ARG A 25 -0.97 0.37 6.17
CA ARG A 25 -2.00 1.34 5.86
C ARG A 25 -1.41 2.68 5.45
N ASP A 26 -0.35 3.10 6.14
CA ASP A 26 0.29 4.36 5.80
C ASP A 26 0.87 4.32 4.39
N LEU A 27 1.47 3.21 4.02
CA LEU A 27 2.00 3.07 2.65
C LEU A 27 0.87 3.07 1.63
N LEU A 28 -0.22 2.37 1.92
CA LEU A 28 -1.35 2.35 0.99
C LEU A 28 -1.94 3.74 0.84
N ALA A 29 -2.06 4.46 1.95
CA ALA A 29 -2.59 5.82 1.89
C ALA A 29 -1.69 6.70 1.02
N PHE A 30 -0.40 6.53 1.16
CA PHE A 30 0.55 7.29 0.36
C PHE A 30 0.39 6.97 -1.13
N VAL A 31 0.30 5.68 -1.45
CA VAL A 31 0.17 5.27 -2.84
C VAL A 31 -1.13 5.76 -3.45
N LEU A 32 -2.21 5.70 -2.67
CA LEU A 32 -3.52 6.13 -3.14
C LEU A 32 -3.70 7.63 -3.07
N ARG A 33 -2.85 8.32 -2.30
CA ARG A 33 -2.99 9.74 -2.06
C ARG A 33 -4.30 10.04 -1.37
N LYS A 34 -4.64 9.20 -0.40
CA LYS A 34 -5.86 9.36 0.39
C LYS A 34 -5.49 9.26 1.86
N PRO A 35 -6.32 9.82 2.74
CA PRO A 35 -6.05 9.68 4.17
C PRO A 35 -6.27 8.25 4.61
N THR A 36 -5.64 7.86 5.71
CA THR A 36 -5.79 6.50 6.22
C THR A 36 -7.24 6.20 6.55
N ALA A 37 -8.02 7.22 6.94
CA ALA A 37 -9.43 7.01 7.21
C ALA A 37 -10.17 6.44 6.00
N TYR A 38 -9.73 6.81 4.79
CA TYR A 38 -10.32 6.30 3.58
C TYR A 38 -10.16 4.78 3.51
N LEU A 39 -8.99 4.29 3.91
CA LEU A 39 -8.71 2.86 3.86
C LEU A 39 -9.60 2.09 4.82
N VAL A 40 -9.85 2.66 5.99
CA VAL A 40 -10.69 2.02 6.96
C VAL A 40 -12.13 1.96 6.47
N ALA A 41 -12.57 3.02 5.81
CA ALA A 41 -13.94 3.09 5.31
C ALA A 41 -14.14 2.23 4.05
N HIS A 42 -13.07 1.96 3.31
CA HIS A 42 -13.19 1.27 2.04
C HIS A 42 -12.23 0.09 1.91
N PRO A 43 -12.34 -0.90 2.78
CA PRO A 43 -11.41 -2.04 2.71
C PRO A 43 -11.55 -2.84 1.42
N GLU A 44 -12.68 -2.70 0.77
CA GLU A 44 -12.94 -3.42 -0.48
C GLU A 44 -12.36 -2.71 -1.71
N ALA A 45 -11.85 -1.49 -1.53
CA ALA A 45 -11.30 -0.74 -2.66
C ALA A 45 -10.10 -1.48 -3.25
N ARG A 46 -9.85 -1.23 -4.51
CA ARG A 46 -8.75 -1.87 -5.21
C ARG A 46 -7.83 -0.86 -5.83
N LEU A 47 -6.57 -1.26 -5.98
CA LEU A 47 -5.58 -0.40 -6.60
C LEU A 47 -5.46 -0.73 -8.08
N SER A 48 -5.07 0.26 -8.86
CA SER A 48 -4.74 -0.01 -10.25
C SER A 48 -3.46 -0.84 -10.29
N PRO A 49 -3.15 -1.49 -11.42
CA PRO A 49 -1.91 -2.27 -11.50
C PRO A 49 -0.67 -1.46 -11.16
N ALA A 50 -0.62 -0.20 -11.59
CA ALA A 50 0.52 0.65 -11.28
C ALA A 50 0.62 0.93 -9.80
N GLN A 51 -0.51 1.18 -9.17
CA GLN A 51 -0.52 1.43 -7.73
C GLN A 51 -0.12 0.18 -6.96
N GLN A 52 -0.58 -0.98 -7.40
CA GLN A 52 -0.20 -2.23 -6.77
C GLN A 52 1.30 -2.42 -6.83
N LYS A 53 1.88 -2.19 -7.98
CA LYS A 53 3.31 -2.36 -8.16
C LYS A 53 4.07 -1.42 -7.25
N ASN A 54 3.63 -0.16 -7.17
CA ASN A 54 4.26 0.80 -6.30
C ASN A 54 4.18 0.35 -4.86
N PHE A 55 3.02 -0.07 -4.43
CA PHE A 55 2.84 -0.52 -3.06
C PHE A 55 3.76 -1.70 -2.75
N GLN A 56 3.80 -2.67 -3.65
CA GLN A 56 4.62 -3.86 -3.44
C GLN A 56 6.10 -3.50 -3.35
N THR A 57 6.54 -2.59 -4.19
CA THR A 57 7.92 -2.15 -4.17
C THR A 57 8.26 -1.47 -2.84
N LEU A 58 7.37 -0.59 -2.39
CA LEU A 58 7.59 0.12 -1.14
C LEU A 58 7.56 -0.84 0.05
N ALA A 59 6.62 -1.78 0.02
CA ALA A 59 6.52 -2.73 1.11
C ALA A 59 7.77 -3.61 1.19
N ALA A 60 8.29 -4.02 0.04
CA ALA A 60 9.51 -4.83 0.01
C ALA A 60 10.68 -4.06 0.59
N LYS A 61 10.81 -2.79 0.22
CA LYS A 61 11.89 -1.96 0.75
C LYS A 61 11.75 -1.78 2.25
N ARG A 62 10.53 -1.59 2.74
CA ARG A 62 10.33 -1.43 4.17
C ARG A 62 10.71 -2.69 4.92
N ARG A 63 10.38 -3.86 4.38
CA ARG A 63 10.76 -5.11 5.01
C ARG A 63 12.26 -5.28 5.07
N ARG A 64 12.98 -4.65 4.14
CA ARG A 64 14.44 -4.74 4.13
C ARG A 64 15.08 -3.73 5.08
N GLY A 65 14.29 -2.94 5.75
CA GLY A 65 14.80 -2.01 6.71
C GLY A 65 14.95 -0.57 6.24
N VAL A 66 14.45 -0.26 5.07
CA VAL A 66 14.52 1.11 4.58
C VAL A 66 13.60 1.99 5.44
N PRO A 67 14.09 3.11 5.98
CA PRO A 67 13.26 3.96 6.82
C PRO A 67 12.02 4.45 6.10
N PHE A 68 10.93 4.54 6.82
CA PHE A 68 9.65 4.92 6.24
C PHE A 68 9.73 6.28 5.54
N ALA A 69 10.46 7.21 6.15
CA ALA A 69 10.58 8.55 5.56
C ALA A 69 11.19 8.51 4.16
N TYR A 70 12.09 7.57 3.93
CA TYR A 70 12.70 7.45 2.61
C TYR A 70 11.73 6.91 1.58
N LEU A 71 10.80 6.07 2.04
CA LEU A 71 9.85 5.47 1.13
C LEU A 71 8.83 6.47 0.63
N THR A 72 8.43 7.38 1.51
CA THR A 72 7.40 8.34 1.15
C THR A 72 7.99 9.65 0.67
N GLY A 73 9.31 9.69 0.66
CA GLY A 73 9.94 10.92 0.19
C GLY A 73 9.84 12.02 1.12
N ARG A 74 9.71 12.07 1.53
CA ARG A 74 9.67 13.07 1.98
C ARG A 74 9.32 13.78 2.69
N GLN A 75 9.38 14.20 2.81
CA GLN A 75 9.24 14.75 3.32
C GLN A 75 8.50 15.58 3.39
N GLY A 76 8.06 15.93 3.63
CA GLY A 76 7.36 16.54 3.58
C GLY A 76 7.08 17.52 3.24
N PHE A 77 6.97 17.76 2.96
CA PHE A 77 6.74 18.59 2.56
C PHE A 77 6.15 19.16 2.47
N TYR A 78 5.87 19.33 2.50
CA TYR A 78 5.30 20.07 2.23
C TYR A 78 4.82 20.47 2.47
#